data_4b5b0089782001d372b93a96759cccc1
#
_entry.id   4b5b0089782001d372b93a96759cccc1
#
_cell.length_a   1.000
_cell.length_b   1.000
_cell.length_c   1.000
_cell.angle_alpha   90.00
_cell.angle_beta   90.00
_cell.angle_gamma   90.00
#
_symmetry.space_group_name_H-M   'P 1'
#
loop_
_entity.id
_entity.type
_entity.pdbx_description
1 polymer ?
#
loop_
_entity_poly.entity_id
_entity_poly.type
_entity_poly.pdbx_seq_one_letter_code
_entity_poly.pdbx_strand_id
1 'polypeptide(L)'
;MAIDSPDGLTVPNIKAIQNKSILQINSDLKDLSTKASNGGLTKADFDDGTFSMSSVGNIGGRYFVPTILRPQAAIIAIGQAHRVAKLVDDDSEADGFRV
;
A
#
# COMPACT_ATOMS: atom_id res chain seq x y z
N MET A 1 -6.79 -3.01 -0.75
CA MET A 1 -5.82 -2.09 -0.12
C MET A 1 -6.24 -1.85 1.32
N ALA A 2 -5.29 -1.81 2.26
CA ALA A 2 -5.61 -1.55 3.65
C ALA A 2 -6.04 -0.08 3.85
N ILE A 3 -7.18 0.13 4.53
CA ILE A 3 -7.77 1.44 4.82
C ILE A 3 -8.10 1.48 6.31
N ASP A 4 -7.69 2.55 6.98
CA ASP A 4 -8.08 2.82 8.35
C ASP A 4 -9.51 3.39 8.37
N SER A 5 -10.37 2.86 9.24
CA SER A 5 -11.76 3.28 9.37
C SER A 5 -12.14 3.40 10.85
N PRO A 6 -13.26 4.09 11.19
CA PRO A 6 -13.72 4.19 12.56
C PRO A 6 -13.94 2.84 13.26
N ASP A 7 -14.25 1.80 12.49
CA ASP A 7 -14.47 0.44 12.98
C ASP A 7 -13.17 -0.40 13.00
N GLY A 8 -12.03 0.20 12.68
CA GLY A 8 -10.73 -0.46 12.61
C GLY A 8 -10.21 -0.62 11.19
N LEU A 9 -9.13 -1.39 11.05
CA LEU A 9 -8.47 -1.63 9.77
C LEU A 9 -9.34 -2.52 8.87
N THR A 10 -9.66 -2.03 7.68
CA THR A 10 -10.41 -2.76 6.66
C THR A 10 -9.58 -2.93 5.39
N VAL A 11 -9.84 -3.98 4.60
CA VAL A 11 -9.06 -4.27 3.40
C VAL A 11 -9.98 -4.55 2.20
N PRO A 12 -10.75 -3.55 1.74
CA PRO A 12 -11.54 -3.70 0.53
C PRO A 12 -10.64 -3.81 -0.70
N ASN A 13 -11.20 -4.31 -1.81
CA ASN A 13 -10.44 -4.49 -3.03
C ASN A 13 -11.11 -3.85 -4.25
N ILE A 14 -10.31 -3.53 -5.24
CA ILE A 14 -10.74 -3.05 -6.56
C ILE A 14 -10.74 -4.25 -7.49
N LYS A 15 -11.89 -4.50 -8.13
CA LYS A 15 -12.07 -5.62 -9.04
C LYS A 15 -11.46 -5.32 -10.42
N ALA A 16 -10.92 -6.35 -11.07
CA ALA A 16 -10.40 -6.30 -12.43
C ALA A 16 -9.44 -5.13 -12.70
N ILE A 17 -8.52 -4.89 -11.77
CA ILE A 17 -7.60 -3.74 -11.79
C ILE A 17 -6.75 -3.69 -13.08
N GLN A 18 -6.46 -4.84 -13.69
CA GLN A 18 -5.70 -4.94 -14.93
C GLN A 18 -6.40 -4.28 -16.14
N ASN A 19 -7.71 -4.05 -16.05
CA ASN A 19 -8.52 -3.42 -17.09
C ASN A 19 -8.78 -1.93 -16.82
N LYS A 20 -8.16 -1.35 -15.78
CA LYS A 20 -8.42 0.03 -15.34
C LYS A 20 -7.23 0.94 -15.57
N SER A 21 -7.51 2.17 -15.97
CA SER A 21 -6.50 3.22 -15.99
C SER A 21 -6.16 3.70 -14.57
N ILE A 22 -5.01 4.36 -14.41
CA ILE A 22 -4.62 4.96 -13.11
C ILE A 22 -5.69 5.90 -12.56
N LEU A 23 -6.35 6.68 -13.43
CA LEU A 23 -7.43 7.59 -13.02
C LEU A 23 -8.65 6.84 -12.49
N GLN A 24 -9.03 5.73 -13.13
CA GLN A 24 -10.12 4.88 -12.67
C GLN A 24 -9.79 4.22 -11.33
N ILE A 25 -8.56 3.71 -11.16
CA ILE A 25 -8.09 3.13 -9.89
C ILE A 25 -8.14 4.18 -8.78
N ASN A 26 -7.70 5.41 -9.05
CA ASN A 26 -7.75 6.49 -8.08
C ASN A 26 -9.20 6.86 -7.68
N SER A 27 -10.13 6.87 -8.64
CA SER A 27 -11.57 7.07 -8.34
C SER A 27 -12.12 5.97 -7.44
N ASP A 28 -11.87 4.71 -7.80
CA ASP A 28 -12.32 3.56 -7.02
C ASP A 28 -11.75 3.56 -5.58
N LEU A 29 -10.47 3.95 -5.43
CA LEU A 29 -9.84 4.08 -4.11
C LEU A 29 -10.51 5.15 -3.26
N LYS A 30 -10.85 6.30 -3.85
CA LYS A 30 -11.57 7.37 -3.15
C LYS A 30 -12.97 6.92 -2.72
N ASP A 31 -13.68 6.23 -3.60
CA ASP A 31 -15.02 5.70 -3.32
C ASP A 31 -14.99 4.67 -2.19
N LEU A 32 -14.03 3.74 -2.21
CA LEU A 32 -13.83 2.76 -1.14
C LEU A 32 -13.44 3.42 0.18
N SER A 33 -12.57 4.44 0.14
CA SER A 33 -12.19 5.20 1.33
C SER A 33 -13.38 5.94 1.93
N THR A 34 -14.21 6.56 1.10
CA THR A 34 -15.45 7.24 1.54
C THR A 34 -16.43 6.23 2.15
N LYS A 35 -16.63 5.08 1.51
CA LYS A 35 -17.47 4.01 2.06
C LYS A 35 -16.94 3.50 3.39
N ALA A 36 -15.63 3.30 3.51
CA ALA A 36 -14.99 2.87 4.75
C ALA A 36 -15.24 3.86 5.89
N SER A 37 -15.08 5.15 5.63
CA SER A 37 -15.30 6.22 6.63
C SER A 37 -16.75 6.31 7.09
N ASN A 38 -17.71 5.97 6.23
CA ASN A 38 -19.15 6.05 6.51
C ASN A 38 -19.76 4.72 6.96
N GLY A 39 -18.97 3.66 7.17
CA GLY A 39 -19.46 2.32 7.48
C GLY A 39 -20.27 1.66 6.35
N GLY A 40 -20.11 2.13 5.12
CA GLY A 40 -20.88 1.69 3.95
C GLY A 40 -20.23 0.57 3.13
N LEU A 41 -19.15 -0.06 3.64
CA LEU A 41 -18.52 -1.20 2.98
C LEU A 41 -19.44 -2.43 3.07
N THR A 42 -19.57 -3.12 1.95
CA THR A 42 -20.38 -4.33 1.82
C THR A 42 -19.50 -5.57 1.67
N LYS A 43 -20.08 -6.76 1.84
CA LYS A 43 -19.37 -8.03 1.61
C LYS A 43 -18.72 -8.08 0.22
N ALA A 44 -19.39 -7.55 -0.81
CA ALA A 44 -18.86 -7.51 -2.17
C ALA A 44 -17.58 -6.68 -2.32
N ASP A 45 -17.36 -5.68 -1.46
CA ASP A 45 -16.14 -4.87 -1.47
C ASP A 45 -14.92 -5.66 -0.95
N PHE A 46 -15.13 -6.78 -0.26
CA PHE A 46 -14.07 -7.63 0.32
C PHE A 46 -13.84 -8.94 -0.43
N ASP A 47 -14.87 -9.50 -1.05
CA ASP A 47 -14.81 -10.82 -1.70
C ASP A 47 -13.82 -10.81 -2.90
N ASP A 48 -13.31 -11.98 -3.26
CA ASP A 48 -12.49 -12.25 -4.45
C ASP A 48 -11.20 -11.42 -4.56
N GLY A 49 -10.68 -10.93 -3.46
CA GLY A 49 -9.36 -10.29 -3.43
C GLY A 49 -8.25 -11.30 -3.67
N THR A 50 -7.31 -11.00 -4.57
CA THR A 50 -6.21 -11.90 -4.94
C THR A 50 -4.85 -11.43 -4.43
N PHE A 51 -4.68 -10.12 -4.24
CA PHE A 51 -3.43 -9.51 -3.83
C PHE A 51 -3.70 -8.30 -2.95
N SER A 52 -2.92 -8.14 -1.88
CA SER A 52 -3.06 -7.00 -0.97
C SER A 52 -1.91 -6.02 -1.07
N MET A 53 -2.22 -4.76 -0.77
CA MET A 53 -1.25 -3.69 -0.62
C MET A 53 -1.50 -2.97 0.71
N SER A 54 -0.44 -2.83 1.50
CA SER A 54 -0.43 -2.02 2.72
C SER A 54 0.50 -0.83 2.53
N SER A 55 0.03 0.37 2.84
CA SER A 55 0.83 1.59 2.78
C SER A 55 0.86 2.24 4.15
N VAL A 56 2.04 2.26 4.76
CA VAL A 56 2.28 2.84 6.09
C VAL A 56 3.25 4.02 6.04
N GLY A 57 3.57 4.51 4.84
CA GLY A 57 4.53 5.59 4.64
C GLY A 57 4.15 6.90 5.33
N ASN A 58 2.87 7.16 5.54
CA ASN A 58 2.35 8.32 6.27
C ASN A 58 2.44 8.17 7.80
N ILE A 59 2.50 6.95 8.31
CA ILE A 59 2.61 6.66 9.75
C ILE A 59 4.08 6.58 10.17
N GLY A 60 4.97 6.24 9.25
CA GLY A 60 6.40 6.03 9.47
C GLY A 60 6.77 4.55 9.46
N GLY A 61 8.03 4.28 9.77
CA GLY A 61 8.56 2.92 9.79
C GLY A 61 9.49 2.64 8.60
N ARG A 62 10.65 2.06 8.92
CA ARG A 62 11.65 1.69 7.91
C ARG A 62 11.59 0.22 7.55
N TYR A 63 11.21 -0.61 8.51
CA TYR A 63 11.18 -2.07 8.37
C TYR A 63 9.89 -2.59 9.02
N PHE A 64 9.11 -3.35 8.25
CA PHE A 64 7.93 -4.03 8.74
C PHE A 64 7.61 -5.22 7.82
N VAL A 65 6.94 -6.21 8.37
CA VAL A 65 6.53 -7.40 7.64
C VAL A 65 5.00 -7.41 7.60
N PRO A 66 4.38 -7.31 6.42
CA PRO A 66 2.94 -7.37 6.31
C PRO A 66 2.43 -8.80 6.50
N THR A 67 1.24 -8.93 7.07
CA THR A 67 0.57 -10.22 7.25
C THR A 67 -0.35 -10.51 6.08
N ILE A 68 -0.20 -11.69 5.48
CA ILE A 68 -1.04 -12.14 4.35
C ILE A 68 -2.48 -12.37 4.84
N LEU A 69 -3.43 -11.86 4.06
CA LEU A 69 -4.86 -12.10 4.26
C LEU A 69 -5.29 -13.36 3.52
N ARG A 70 -5.79 -14.36 4.22
CA ARG A 70 -6.35 -15.56 3.57
C ARG A 70 -7.62 -15.22 2.79
N PRO A 71 -7.85 -15.79 1.59
CA PRO A 71 -7.05 -16.83 0.89
C PRO A 71 -5.97 -16.29 -0.07
N GLN A 72 -5.56 -15.03 0.04
CA GLN A 72 -4.60 -14.40 -0.86
C GLN A 72 -3.20 -15.01 -0.73
N ALA A 73 -2.44 -15.01 -1.83
CA ALA A 73 -1.10 -15.60 -1.88
C ALA A 73 0.03 -14.62 -1.57
N ALA A 74 -0.22 -13.31 -1.70
CA ALA A 74 0.81 -12.30 -1.52
C ALA A 74 0.26 -10.96 -1.01
N ILE A 75 1.14 -10.21 -0.35
CA ILE A 75 0.92 -8.84 0.06
C ILE A 75 2.21 -8.04 -0.14
N ILE A 76 2.08 -6.79 -0.61
CA ILE A 76 3.18 -5.83 -0.66
C ILE A 76 2.97 -4.76 0.40
N ALA A 77 4.07 -4.32 1.00
CA ALA A 77 4.06 -3.22 1.96
C ALA A 77 4.92 -2.06 1.43
N ILE A 78 4.39 -0.85 1.54
CA ILE A 78 5.06 0.39 1.12
C ILE A 78 5.32 1.22 2.37
N GLY A 79 6.61 1.43 2.67
CA GLY A 79 7.06 2.27 3.77
C GLY A 79 7.33 3.71 3.36
N GLN A 80 7.90 4.46 4.28
CA GLN A 80 8.29 5.84 4.04
C GLN A 80 9.60 5.91 3.22
N ALA A 81 9.62 6.76 2.20
CA ALA A 81 10.86 7.12 1.52
C ALA A 81 11.77 7.91 2.45
N HIS A 82 13.04 7.55 2.53
CA HIS A 82 14.03 8.23 3.34
C HIS A 82 15.38 8.27 2.63
N ARG A 83 16.20 9.25 2.99
CA ARG A 83 17.56 9.37 2.47
C ARG A 83 18.47 8.41 3.23
N VAL A 84 19.33 7.70 2.49
CA VAL A 84 20.33 6.79 3.04
C VAL A 84 21.70 7.23 2.56
N ALA A 85 22.62 7.46 3.48
CA ALA A 85 24.03 7.63 3.14
C ALA A 85 24.60 6.27 2.75
N LYS A 86 25.17 6.17 1.56
CA LYS A 86 25.87 4.97 1.08
C LYS A 86 27.34 5.31 0.85
N LEU A 87 28.24 4.54 1.46
CA LEU A 87 29.66 4.56 1.12
C LEU A 87 29.80 4.09 -0.34
N VAL A 88 30.45 4.89 -1.16
CA VAL A 88 30.86 4.53 -2.51
C VAL A 88 32.29 4.06 -2.40
N ASP A 89 32.58 2.85 -2.87
CA ASP A 89 33.96 2.31 -2.89
C ASP A 89 34.90 3.25 -3.62
N ASP A 90 36.14 3.31 -3.16
CA ASP A 90 37.21 4.31 -3.41
C ASP A 90 37.70 4.39 -4.87
N ASP A 91 37.16 3.61 -5.79
CA ASP A 91 37.58 3.60 -7.21
C ASP A 91 36.89 4.65 -8.09
N SER A 92 36.04 5.49 -7.54
CA SER A 92 35.47 6.65 -8.22
C SER A 92 35.90 7.94 -7.54
N GLU A 93 36.54 8.86 -8.28
CA GLU A 93 36.96 10.22 -7.86
C GLU A 93 35.78 11.13 -7.41
N ALA A 94 34.71 10.58 -6.87
CA ALA A 94 33.56 11.32 -6.35
C ALA A 94 33.55 11.21 -4.83
N ASP A 95 33.58 12.36 -4.17
CA ASP A 95 33.45 12.53 -2.72
C ASP A 95 32.45 11.54 -2.10
N GLY A 96 32.94 10.69 -1.21
CA GLY A 96 32.44 9.40 -0.72
C GLY A 96 31.07 9.30 -0.11
N PHE A 97 30.11 10.19 -0.39
CA PHE A 97 28.72 10.06 0.06
C PHE A 97 27.72 10.45 -1.03
N ARG A 98 26.87 9.52 -1.41
CA ARG A 98 25.62 9.83 -2.14
C ARG A 98 24.43 9.74 -1.20
N VAL A 99 23.61 10.76 -1.22
CA VAL A 99 22.33 10.83 -0.47
C VAL A 99 21.19 10.56 -1.42
#